data_f90b53a32389a5443eb462a8a8eb3cf0
#
_entry.id   f90b53a32389a5443eb462a8a8eb3cf0
#
_cell.length_a   1.000
_cell.length_b   1.000
_cell.length_c   1.000
_cell.angle_alpha   90.00
_cell.angle_beta   90.00
_cell.angle_gamma   90.00
#
_symmetry.space_group_name_H-M   'P 1'
#
loop_
_entity.id
_entity.type
_entity.pdbx_description
1 polymer ?
#
loop_
_entity_poly.entity_id
_entity_poly.type
_entity_poly.pdbx_seq_one_letter_code
_entity_poly.pdbx_strand_id
1 'polypeptide(L)'
;MATNAFGMGIDKPDVRFVCHFDLPESLESYFQEAGRAGRDGLDSKAILLWNKTDLVRLKRIFEVSFPSLEYIADIYQKMFMYLGIAYGDGEGATRKFNLIDFSKHFRLHSATAYYAIKYIELSGYWSVTEEIDNPSRIMFTVNRDDLYRIQLSDPAMDTFLKAIMRIYPALFSHLVSIDEEYIAKMIRQSVQEVK
;
A
#
# COMPACT_ATOMS: atom_id res chain seq x y z
N MET A 1 19.16 20.72 -12.38
CA MET A 1 18.08 19.72 -12.52
C MET A 1 17.42 19.53 -11.18
N ALA A 2 16.12 19.44 -11.15
CA ALA A 2 15.34 19.26 -9.92
C ALA A 2 14.34 18.12 -10.11
N THR A 3 13.97 17.44 -9.02
CA THR A 3 12.87 16.48 -8.98
C THR A 3 11.60 17.19 -8.49
N ASN A 4 10.44 16.52 -8.54
CA ASN A 4 9.16 17.06 -8.03
C ASN A 4 9.26 17.53 -6.57
N ALA A 5 10.10 16.91 -5.75
CA ALA A 5 10.35 17.33 -4.37
C ALA A 5 11.02 18.71 -4.27
N PHE A 6 11.83 19.09 -5.26
CA PHE A 6 12.43 20.43 -5.37
C PHE A 6 11.39 21.49 -5.73
N GLY A 7 10.27 21.07 -6.28
CA GLY A 7 9.15 21.94 -6.64
C GLY A 7 8.39 22.52 -5.44
N MET A 8 8.47 21.95 -4.25
CA MET A 8 7.77 22.45 -3.07
C MET A 8 8.68 23.39 -2.26
N GLY A 9 8.28 24.67 -2.15
CA GLY A 9 8.94 25.64 -1.27
C GLY A 9 10.01 26.53 -1.91
N ILE A 10 10.27 26.47 -3.22
CA ILE A 10 11.15 27.43 -3.90
C ILE A 10 10.36 28.63 -4.38
N ASP A 11 10.59 29.74 -3.73
CA ASP A 11 10.01 31.04 -4.10
C ASP A 11 11.10 31.97 -4.66
N LYS A 12 11.66 31.57 -5.81
CA LYS A 12 12.63 32.40 -6.51
C LYS A 12 11.90 33.20 -7.61
N PRO A 13 11.88 34.54 -7.52
CA PRO A 13 11.07 35.36 -8.45
C PRO A 13 11.67 35.43 -9.85
N ASP A 14 12.99 35.34 -10.01
CA ASP A 14 13.74 35.58 -11.25
C ASP A 14 14.02 34.32 -12.09
N VAL A 15 13.16 33.32 -12.02
CA VAL A 15 13.26 32.13 -12.87
C VAL A 15 12.89 32.51 -14.32
N ARG A 16 13.84 32.42 -15.24
CA ARG A 16 13.63 32.81 -16.65
C ARG A 16 13.10 31.69 -17.52
N PHE A 17 13.35 30.44 -17.16
CA PHE A 17 12.76 29.30 -17.87
C PHE A 17 12.54 28.09 -16.96
N VAL A 18 11.49 27.35 -17.25
CA VAL A 18 11.21 26.02 -16.71
C VAL A 18 11.17 25.05 -17.89
N CYS A 19 11.96 23.99 -17.83
CA CYS A 19 12.02 23.00 -18.90
C CYS A 19 11.64 21.62 -18.33
N HIS A 20 10.54 21.07 -18.81
CA HIS A 20 10.11 19.72 -18.51
C HIS A 20 10.77 18.74 -19.47
N PHE A 21 11.59 17.85 -18.96
CA PHE A 21 12.24 16.78 -19.73
C PHE A 21 11.35 15.57 -19.95
N ASP A 22 10.25 15.48 -19.20
CA ASP A 22 9.26 14.43 -19.27
C ASP A 22 7.85 15.05 -19.15
N LEU A 23 6.83 14.35 -19.61
CA LEU A 23 5.45 14.83 -19.46
C LEU A 23 5.07 14.83 -17.97
N PRO A 24 4.58 15.96 -17.44
CA PRO A 24 4.01 16.01 -16.10
C PRO A 24 2.84 15.03 -15.94
N GLU A 25 2.62 14.57 -14.73
CA GLU A 25 1.58 13.55 -14.43
C GLU A 25 0.15 14.11 -14.62
N SER A 26 -0.01 15.42 -14.47
CA SER A 26 -1.30 16.12 -14.65
C SER A 26 -1.10 17.55 -15.15
N LEU A 27 -2.19 18.15 -15.61
CA LEU A 27 -2.20 19.57 -15.99
C LEU A 27 -1.92 20.47 -14.78
N GLU A 28 -2.39 20.11 -13.60
CA GLU A 28 -2.16 20.81 -12.34
C GLU A 28 -0.66 20.84 -12.02
N SER A 29 0.00 19.67 -12.13
CA SER A 29 1.45 19.57 -11.93
C SER A 29 2.21 20.44 -12.94
N TYR A 30 1.79 20.40 -14.21
CA TYR A 30 2.36 21.27 -15.24
C TYR A 30 2.25 22.76 -14.87
N PHE A 31 1.05 23.22 -14.49
CA PHE A 31 0.83 24.61 -14.11
C PHE A 31 1.59 25.01 -12.85
N GLN A 32 1.67 24.13 -11.86
CA GLN A 32 2.44 24.39 -10.64
C GLN A 32 3.93 24.54 -10.92
N GLU A 33 4.47 23.76 -11.82
CA GLU A 33 5.89 23.79 -12.18
C GLU A 33 6.20 24.94 -13.15
N ALA A 34 5.44 25.08 -14.22
CA ALA A 34 5.58 26.16 -15.21
C ALA A 34 5.34 27.55 -14.59
N GLY A 35 4.39 27.66 -13.66
CA GLY A 35 4.04 28.90 -12.96
C GLY A 35 5.13 29.41 -12.00
N ARG A 36 6.26 28.72 -11.89
CA ARG A 36 7.44 29.22 -11.17
C ARG A 36 8.26 30.20 -12.00
N ALA A 37 8.10 30.17 -13.32
CA ALA A 37 8.79 31.09 -14.21
C ALA A 37 8.10 32.47 -14.19
N GLY A 38 8.89 33.55 -14.15
CA GLY A 38 8.43 34.92 -14.30
C GLY A 38 7.58 35.49 -13.16
N ARG A 39 7.76 35.04 -11.94
CA ARG A 39 7.03 35.55 -10.77
C ARG A 39 7.28 37.02 -10.46
N ASP A 40 8.38 37.59 -10.99
CA ASP A 40 8.70 39.00 -10.93
C ASP A 40 7.99 39.82 -12.03
N GLY A 41 7.13 39.21 -12.83
CA GLY A 41 6.40 39.85 -13.92
C GLY A 41 7.21 40.08 -15.19
N LEU A 42 8.48 39.63 -15.24
CA LEU A 42 9.31 39.72 -16.44
C LEU A 42 9.13 38.49 -17.35
N ASP A 43 9.47 38.65 -18.62
CA ASP A 43 9.36 37.60 -19.62
C ASP A 43 10.07 36.33 -19.22
N SER A 44 9.38 35.20 -19.32
CA SER A 44 9.85 33.88 -18.99
C SER A 44 9.31 32.83 -19.97
N LYS A 45 9.90 31.66 -20.00
CA LYS A 45 9.52 30.58 -20.91
C LYS A 45 9.26 29.29 -20.15
N ALA A 46 8.14 28.62 -20.42
CA ALA A 46 7.91 27.25 -20.09
C ALA A 46 8.11 26.39 -21.35
N ILE A 47 8.97 25.39 -21.26
CA ILE A 47 9.37 24.51 -22.36
C ILE A 47 9.00 23.10 -21.97
N LEU A 48 8.24 22.40 -22.81
CA LEU A 48 7.93 20.98 -22.64
C LEU A 48 8.58 20.19 -23.76
N LEU A 49 9.52 19.33 -23.41
CA LEU A 49 10.11 18.37 -24.32
C LEU A 49 9.27 17.10 -24.32
N TRP A 50 8.85 16.65 -25.47
CA TRP A 50 8.06 15.45 -25.61
C TRP A 50 8.36 14.72 -26.91
N ASN A 51 8.05 13.44 -26.95
CA ASN A 51 8.18 12.59 -28.14
C ASN A 51 6.96 11.67 -28.29
N LYS A 52 6.88 10.93 -29.39
CA LYS A 52 5.73 10.04 -29.66
C LYS A 52 5.62 8.90 -28.63
N THR A 53 6.73 8.45 -28.06
CA THR A 53 6.73 7.39 -27.04
C THR A 53 6.06 7.86 -25.74
N ASP A 54 6.22 9.15 -25.42
CA ASP A 54 5.60 9.73 -24.21
C ASP A 54 4.07 9.74 -24.35
N LEU A 55 3.57 10.04 -25.55
CA LEU A 55 2.12 9.96 -25.81
C LEU A 55 1.58 8.54 -25.68
N VAL A 56 2.32 7.54 -26.16
CA VAL A 56 1.94 6.12 -26.01
C VAL A 56 1.91 5.73 -24.52
N ARG A 57 2.93 6.16 -23.75
CA ARG A 57 3.01 5.93 -22.32
C ARG A 57 1.82 6.59 -21.58
N LEU A 58 1.53 7.84 -21.91
CA LEU A 58 0.42 8.59 -21.31
C LEU A 58 -0.93 7.92 -21.58
N LYS A 59 -1.16 7.49 -22.83
CA LYS A 59 -2.36 6.75 -23.22
C LYS A 59 -2.50 5.46 -22.42
N ARG A 60 -1.41 4.70 -22.24
CA ARG A 60 -1.44 3.48 -21.45
C ARG A 60 -1.75 3.75 -19.97
N ILE A 61 -1.17 4.79 -19.38
CA ILE A 61 -1.48 5.21 -18.00
C ILE A 61 -2.96 5.55 -17.90
N PHE A 62 -3.49 6.31 -18.86
CA PHE A 62 -4.90 6.68 -18.90
C PHE A 62 -5.81 5.44 -18.97
N GLU A 63 -5.55 4.50 -19.86
CA GLU A 63 -6.31 3.26 -20.01
C GLU A 63 -6.30 2.40 -18.73
N VAL A 64 -5.18 2.38 -18.01
CA VAL A 64 -5.05 1.67 -16.73
C VAL A 64 -5.83 2.38 -15.62
N SER A 65 -5.77 3.73 -15.58
CA SER A 65 -6.37 4.54 -14.51
C SER A 65 -7.88 4.75 -14.68
N PHE A 66 -8.39 4.63 -15.90
CA PHE A 66 -9.81 4.81 -16.23
C PHE A 66 -10.37 3.56 -16.92
N PRO A 67 -10.54 2.45 -16.18
CA PRO A 67 -11.11 1.23 -16.73
C PRO A 67 -12.56 1.45 -17.18
N SER A 68 -13.02 0.64 -18.16
CA SER A 68 -14.37 0.74 -18.65
C SER A 68 -15.41 0.38 -17.57
N LEU A 69 -16.63 0.84 -17.74
CA LEU A 69 -17.72 0.56 -16.81
C LEU A 69 -18.00 -0.95 -16.69
N GLU A 70 -17.89 -1.67 -17.81
CA GLU A 70 -18.04 -3.12 -17.84
C GLU A 70 -16.96 -3.83 -17.02
N TYR A 71 -15.71 -3.34 -17.09
CA TYR A 71 -14.62 -3.86 -16.27
C TYR A 71 -14.84 -3.58 -14.79
N ILE A 72 -15.32 -2.38 -14.44
CA ILE A 72 -15.64 -2.01 -13.05
C ILE A 72 -16.76 -2.92 -12.51
N ALA A 73 -17.80 -3.18 -13.31
CA ALA A 73 -18.89 -4.10 -12.94
C ALA A 73 -18.39 -5.54 -12.76
N ASP A 74 -17.50 -6.02 -13.62
CA ASP A 74 -16.88 -7.34 -13.52
C ASP A 74 -16.02 -7.45 -12.23
N ILE A 75 -15.24 -6.42 -11.88
CA ILE A 75 -14.49 -6.38 -10.63
C ILE A 75 -15.41 -6.40 -9.41
N TYR A 76 -16.55 -5.68 -9.48
CA TYR A 76 -17.54 -5.70 -8.40
C TYR A 76 -18.05 -7.12 -8.13
N GLN A 77 -18.45 -7.85 -9.16
CA GLN A 77 -18.93 -9.24 -9.05
C GLN A 77 -17.82 -10.17 -8.52
N LYS A 78 -16.62 -10.06 -9.06
CA LYS A 78 -15.47 -10.86 -8.63
C LYS A 78 -15.10 -10.63 -7.17
N MET A 79 -15.27 -9.40 -6.67
CA MET A 79 -15.01 -9.08 -5.27
C MET A 79 -15.96 -9.85 -4.34
N PHE A 80 -17.27 -9.92 -4.63
CA PHE A 80 -18.23 -10.71 -3.86
C PHE A 80 -17.87 -12.19 -3.87
N MET A 81 -17.50 -12.72 -5.04
CA MET A 81 -17.06 -14.12 -5.17
C MET A 81 -15.80 -14.40 -4.33
N TYR A 82 -14.81 -13.51 -4.40
CA TYR A 82 -13.54 -13.67 -3.67
C TYR A 82 -13.71 -13.62 -2.17
N LEU A 83 -14.56 -12.72 -1.68
CA LEU A 83 -14.83 -12.53 -0.25
C LEU A 83 -15.88 -13.52 0.31
N GLY A 84 -16.48 -14.36 -0.53
CA GLY A 84 -17.51 -15.32 -0.14
C GLY A 84 -18.79 -14.64 0.39
N ILE A 85 -19.16 -13.49 -0.17
CA ILE A 85 -20.35 -12.73 0.19
C ILE A 85 -21.41 -12.96 -0.90
N ALA A 86 -22.65 -13.26 -0.51
CA ALA A 86 -23.73 -13.38 -1.48
C ALA A 86 -24.03 -12.00 -2.11
N TYR A 87 -24.38 -12.02 -3.40
CA TYR A 87 -24.67 -10.79 -4.12
C TYR A 87 -25.89 -10.08 -3.51
N GLY A 88 -25.72 -8.81 -3.15
CA GLY A 88 -26.74 -8.01 -2.45
C GLY A 88 -26.71 -8.11 -0.93
N ASP A 89 -25.88 -8.99 -0.37
CA ASP A 89 -25.63 -9.10 1.07
C ASP A 89 -24.32 -8.40 1.45
N GLY A 90 -24.03 -8.37 2.73
CA GLY A 90 -22.74 -7.92 3.25
C GLY A 90 -22.75 -6.50 3.79
N GLU A 91 -23.90 -5.86 3.95
CA GLU A 91 -24.00 -4.58 4.63
C GLU A 91 -23.42 -4.68 6.06
N GLY A 92 -22.46 -3.80 6.37
CA GLY A 92 -21.71 -3.81 7.63
C GLY A 92 -20.68 -4.93 7.79
N ALA A 93 -20.51 -5.83 6.81
CA ALA A 93 -19.52 -6.89 6.88
C ALA A 93 -18.11 -6.37 6.60
N THR A 94 -17.17 -6.72 7.46
CA THR A 94 -15.74 -6.44 7.25
C THR A 94 -15.01 -7.73 6.86
N ARG A 95 -14.16 -7.66 5.85
CA ARG A 95 -13.37 -8.79 5.35
C ARG A 95 -11.94 -8.35 5.07
N LYS A 96 -10.98 -9.22 5.34
CA LYS A 96 -9.59 -9.01 4.88
C LYS A 96 -9.51 -9.16 3.37
N PHE A 97 -8.79 -8.26 2.73
CA PHE A 97 -8.61 -8.23 1.29
C PHE A 97 -7.14 -8.02 0.94
N ASN A 98 -6.65 -8.79 -0.03
CA ASN A 98 -5.33 -8.62 -0.60
C ASN A 98 -5.44 -8.45 -2.12
N LEU A 99 -5.08 -7.27 -2.62
CA LEU A 99 -5.16 -6.94 -4.04
C LEU A 99 -4.32 -7.86 -4.93
N ILE A 100 -3.13 -8.25 -4.46
CA ILE A 100 -2.20 -9.07 -5.24
C ILE A 100 -2.78 -10.47 -5.42
N ASP A 101 -3.29 -11.07 -4.34
CA ASP A 101 -3.88 -12.40 -4.37
C ASP A 101 -5.20 -12.43 -5.15
N PHE A 102 -6.04 -11.42 -5.00
CA PHE A 102 -7.24 -11.21 -5.80
C PHE A 102 -6.90 -11.13 -7.29
N SER A 103 -5.92 -10.29 -7.65
CA SER A 103 -5.50 -10.12 -9.04
C SER A 103 -4.94 -11.41 -9.64
N LYS A 104 -4.16 -12.18 -8.88
CA LYS A 104 -3.65 -13.49 -9.30
C LYS A 104 -4.78 -14.50 -9.49
N HIS A 105 -5.72 -14.56 -8.55
CA HIS A 105 -6.84 -15.49 -8.57
C HIS A 105 -7.68 -15.34 -9.83
N PHE A 106 -7.99 -14.11 -10.24
CA PHE A 106 -8.78 -13.81 -11.42
C PHE A 106 -7.97 -13.46 -12.68
N ARG A 107 -6.62 -13.55 -12.62
CA ARG A 107 -5.69 -13.21 -13.72
C ARG A 107 -5.89 -11.77 -14.22
N LEU A 108 -6.03 -10.84 -13.29
CA LEU A 108 -6.25 -9.42 -13.59
C LEU A 108 -4.93 -8.64 -13.59
N HIS A 109 -4.91 -7.52 -14.29
CA HIS A 109 -3.85 -6.52 -14.14
C HIS A 109 -4.06 -5.73 -12.85
N SER A 110 -3.17 -5.88 -11.87
CA SER A 110 -3.36 -5.37 -10.51
C SER A 110 -3.58 -3.86 -10.44
N ALA A 111 -2.89 -3.07 -11.28
CA ALA A 111 -3.09 -1.62 -11.29
C ALA A 111 -4.49 -1.23 -11.79
N THR A 112 -4.99 -1.86 -12.86
CA THR A 112 -6.34 -1.60 -13.38
C THR A 112 -7.41 -2.05 -12.38
N ALA A 113 -7.22 -3.21 -11.74
CA ALA A 113 -8.11 -3.70 -10.69
C ALA A 113 -8.15 -2.73 -9.48
N TYR A 114 -6.99 -2.18 -9.09
CA TYR A 114 -6.90 -1.18 -8.03
C TYR A 114 -7.77 0.05 -8.34
N TYR A 115 -7.65 0.61 -9.55
CA TYR A 115 -8.46 1.77 -9.93
C TYR A 115 -9.97 1.44 -9.98
N ALA A 116 -10.34 0.27 -10.50
CA ALA A 116 -11.73 -0.17 -10.50
C ALA A 116 -12.30 -0.27 -9.07
N ILE A 117 -11.55 -0.87 -8.14
CA ILE A 117 -11.92 -0.96 -6.72
C ILE A 117 -12.09 0.44 -6.11
N LYS A 118 -11.18 1.38 -6.43
CA LYS A 118 -11.29 2.77 -5.98
C LYS A 118 -12.52 3.50 -6.52
N TYR A 119 -12.90 3.27 -7.77
CA TYR A 119 -14.14 3.86 -8.32
C TYR A 119 -15.39 3.31 -7.64
N ILE A 120 -15.43 2.02 -7.32
CA ILE A 120 -16.54 1.41 -6.59
C ILE A 120 -16.61 1.96 -5.15
N GLU A 121 -15.44 2.15 -4.50
CA GLU A 121 -15.34 2.79 -3.20
C GLU A 121 -15.87 4.24 -3.22
N LEU A 122 -15.44 5.04 -4.18
CA LEU A 122 -15.91 6.41 -4.38
C LEU A 122 -17.42 6.49 -4.64
N SER A 123 -17.99 5.43 -5.21
CA SER A 123 -19.43 5.31 -5.44
C SER A 123 -20.20 4.85 -4.19
N GLY A 124 -19.53 4.61 -3.06
CA GLY A 124 -20.15 4.31 -1.77
C GLY A 124 -20.57 2.85 -1.56
N TYR A 125 -20.17 1.91 -2.44
CA TYR A 125 -20.52 0.50 -2.30
C TYR A 125 -19.73 -0.23 -1.20
N TRP A 126 -18.48 0.21 -0.92
CA TRP A 126 -17.65 -0.28 0.17
C TRP A 126 -16.64 0.80 0.57
N SER A 127 -15.92 0.58 1.65
CA SER A 127 -14.73 1.33 2.01
C SER A 127 -13.55 0.38 2.17
N VAL A 128 -12.39 0.78 1.65
CA VAL A 128 -11.14 0.04 1.82
C VAL A 128 -10.29 0.81 2.81
N THR A 129 -10.15 0.26 4.02
CA THR A 129 -9.18 0.79 4.98
C THR A 129 -7.84 0.12 4.71
N GLU A 130 -6.80 0.92 4.50
CA GLU A 130 -5.44 0.42 4.61
C GLU A 130 -5.23 0.11 6.09
N GLU A 131 -5.47 -1.15 6.48
CA GLU A 131 -4.82 -1.64 7.68
C GLU A 131 -3.32 -1.47 7.41
N ILE A 132 -2.71 -0.51 8.08
CA ILE A 132 -1.29 -0.59 8.36
C ILE A 132 -1.19 -1.89 9.12
N ASP A 133 -0.70 -2.94 8.45
CA ASP A 133 -0.33 -4.18 9.09
C ASP A 133 0.68 -3.77 10.17
N ASN A 134 0.17 -3.51 11.35
CA ASN A 134 0.99 -3.24 12.51
C ASN A 134 1.26 -4.63 13.08
N PRO A 135 2.31 -5.32 12.60
CA PRO A 135 2.57 -6.67 13.02
C PRO A 135 2.74 -6.66 14.53
N SER A 136 2.17 -7.64 15.20
CA SER A 136 2.41 -7.81 16.62
C SER A 136 3.91 -7.78 16.88
N ARG A 137 4.29 -7.07 17.92
CA ARG A 137 5.72 -6.94 18.29
C ARG A 137 5.92 -7.49 19.68
N ILE A 138 7.01 -8.24 19.84
CA ILE A 138 7.37 -8.85 21.12
C ILE A 138 8.80 -8.49 21.50
N MET A 139 9.02 -8.32 22.79
CA MET A 139 10.34 -8.20 23.40
C MET A 139 10.28 -8.83 24.79
N PHE A 140 11.31 -9.54 25.18
CA PHE A 140 11.42 -10.03 26.55
C PHE A 140 11.87 -8.90 27.48
N THR A 141 11.05 -8.63 28.48
CA THR A 141 11.35 -7.66 29.55
C THR A 141 12.03 -8.30 30.76
N VAL A 142 12.13 -9.62 30.76
CA VAL A 142 12.76 -10.42 31.81
C VAL A 142 14.14 -10.91 31.37
N ASN A 143 15.01 -11.22 32.32
CA ASN A 143 16.29 -11.83 32.03
C ASN A 143 16.15 -13.31 31.68
N ARG A 144 17.25 -13.95 31.25
CA ARG A 144 17.24 -15.36 30.82
C ARG A 144 16.89 -16.33 31.94
N ASP A 145 17.30 -16.04 33.17
CA ASP A 145 17.08 -16.91 34.33
C ASP A 145 15.59 -16.90 34.74
N ASP A 146 14.95 -15.74 34.69
CA ASP A 146 13.53 -15.63 34.96
C ASP A 146 12.69 -16.25 33.85
N LEU A 147 13.11 -16.09 32.57
CA LEU A 147 12.46 -16.76 31.46
C LEU A 147 12.54 -18.29 31.60
N TYR A 148 13.67 -18.82 32.03
CA TYR A 148 13.85 -20.25 32.29
C TYR A 148 12.92 -20.76 33.41
N ARG A 149 12.69 -19.96 34.46
CA ARG A 149 11.70 -20.31 35.50
C ARG A 149 10.27 -20.38 34.95
N ILE A 150 9.89 -19.46 34.08
CA ILE A 150 8.58 -19.47 33.39
C ILE A 150 8.46 -20.74 32.55
N GLN A 151 9.47 -21.11 31.79
CA GLN A 151 9.47 -22.33 30.99
C GLN A 151 9.28 -23.61 31.81
N LEU A 152 9.84 -23.64 33.01
CA LEU A 152 9.68 -24.80 33.92
C LEU A 152 8.30 -24.89 34.58
N SER A 153 7.61 -23.75 34.74
CA SER A 153 6.31 -23.69 35.40
C SER A 153 5.13 -23.99 34.48
N ASP A 154 5.28 -23.77 33.15
CA ASP A 154 4.21 -23.93 32.18
C ASP A 154 4.73 -24.60 30.89
N PRO A 155 4.35 -25.89 30.65
CA PRO A 155 4.78 -26.59 29.44
C PRO A 155 4.26 -26.00 28.12
N ALA A 156 3.09 -25.36 28.13
CA ALA A 156 2.53 -24.71 26.93
C ALA A 156 3.35 -23.46 26.60
N MET A 157 3.64 -22.66 27.62
CA MET A 157 4.48 -21.48 27.53
C MET A 157 5.92 -21.84 27.13
N ASP A 158 6.46 -22.95 27.62
CA ASP A 158 7.79 -23.45 27.22
C ASP A 158 7.85 -23.75 25.71
N THR A 159 6.83 -24.41 25.18
CA THR A 159 6.73 -24.71 23.73
C THR A 159 6.68 -23.43 22.91
N PHE A 160 5.86 -22.47 23.32
CA PHE A 160 5.75 -21.16 22.66
C PHE A 160 7.08 -20.37 22.73
N LEU A 161 7.66 -20.24 23.90
CA LEU A 161 8.91 -19.50 24.10
C LEU A 161 10.08 -20.10 23.28
N LYS A 162 10.19 -21.42 23.24
CA LYS A 162 11.20 -22.10 22.42
C LYS A 162 10.99 -21.84 20.93
N ALA A 163 9.74 -21.85 20.47
CA ALA A 163 9.43 -21.57 19.07
C ALA A 163 9.80 -20.12 18.68
N ILE A 164 9.38 -19.12 19.46
CA ILE A 164 9.66 -17.72 19.13
C ILE A 164 11.15 -17.38 19.23
N MET A 165 11.88 -17.91 20.22
CA MET A 165 13.33 -17.71 20.34
C MET A 165 14.11 -18.33 19.19
N ARG A 166 13.59 -19.41 18.59
CA ARG A 166 14.20 -20.07 17.44
C ARG A 166 13.97 -19.31 16.14
N ILE A 167 12.79 -18.69 16.00
CA ILE A 167 12.37 -17.98 14.78
C ILE A 167 12.94 -16.55 14.78
N TYR A 168 12.86 -15.88 15.91
CA TYR A 168 13.16 -14.44 16.03
C TYR A 168 14.38 -14.22 16.93
N PRO A 169 15.54 -13.94 16.34
CA PRO A 169 16.72 -13.51 17.10
C PRO A 169 16.48 -12.11 17.68
N ALA A 170 17.20 -11.80 18.76
CA ALA A 170 17.22 -10.47 19.36
C ALA A 170 16.01 -10.05 20.22
N LEU A 171 15.12 -10.99 20.60
CA LEU A 171 13.97 -10.74 21.48
C LEU A 171 14.32 -10.11 22.84
N PHE A 172 15.58 -10.24 23.30
CA PHE A 172 16.08 -9.63 24.55
C PHE A 172 16.60 -8.20 24.38
N SER A 173 16.76 -7.72 23.16
CA SER A 173 17.44 -6.44 22.88
C SER A 173 16.52 -5.36 22.36
N HIS A 174 15.49 -5.72 21.58
CA HIS A 174 14.56 -4.76 20.99
C HIS A 174 13.23 -5.42 20.61
N LEU A 175 12.22 -4.58 20.31
CA LEU A 175 10.93 -5.04 19.80
C LEU A 175 11.09 -5.67 18.42
N VAL A 176 10.71 -6.92 18.29
CA VAL A 176 10.75 -7.71 17.05
C VAL A 176 9.33 -7.91 16.54
N SER A 177 9.08 -7.63 15.27
CA SER A 177 7.80 -7.92 14.61
C SER A 177 7.64 -9.42 14.42
N ILE A 178 6.49 -9.97 14.78
CA ILE A 178 6.18 -11.40 14.71
C ILE A 178 5.01 -11.67 13.76
N ASP A 179 5.00 -12.85 13.17
CA ASP A 179 3.90 -13.41 12.40
C ASP A 179 3.19 -14.46 13.25
N GLU A 180 2.02 -14.11 13.76
CA GLU A 180 1.23 -14.94 14.65
C GLU A 180 0.71 -16.20 13.94
N GLU A 181 0.37 -16.12 12.66
CA GLU A 181 -0.11 -17.25 11.86
C GLU A 181 1.02 -18.28 11.65
N TYR A 182 2.23 -17.78 11.38
CA TYR A 182 3.40 -18.63 11.22
C TYR A 182 3.75 -19.34 12.53
N ILE A 183 3.73 -18.63 13.67
CA ILE A 183 3.98 -19.19 14.99
C ILE A 183 2.92 -20.26 15.31
N ALA A 184 1.63 -19.93 15.17
CA ALA A 184 0.51 -20.82 15.43
C ALA A 184 0.64 -22.15 14.66
N LYS A 185 0.95 -22.05 13.36
CA LYS A 185 1.20 -23.22 12.51
C LYS A 185 2.38 -24.07 12.98
N MET A 186 3.45 -23.42 13.46
CA MET A 186 4.67 -24.12 13.90
C MET A 186 4.47 -24.87 15.21
N ILE A 187 3.71 -24.30 16.15
CA ILE A 187 3.41 -24.95 17.45
C ILE A 187 2.10 -25.77 17.43
N ARG A 188 1.40 -25.82 16.28
CA ARG A 188 0.13 -26.53 16.08
C ARG A 188 -0.98 -26.06 17.02
N GLN A 189 -1.08 -24.77 17.22
CA GLN A 189 -2.12 -24.10 18.01
C GLN A 189 -2.94 -23.16 17.13
N SER A 190 -4.06 -22.65 17.66
CA SER A 190 -4.84 -21.64 16.97
C SER A 190 -4.17 -20.24 17.07
N VAL A 191 -4.43 -19.37 16.11
CA VAL A 191 -3.93 -17.98 16.15
C VAL A 191 -4.45 -17.24 17.38
N GLN A 192 -5.63 -17.60 17.88
CA GLN A 192 -6.21 -17.00 19.10
C GLN A 192 -5.45 -17.37 20.37
N GLU A 193 -4.83 -18.55 20.41
CA GLU A 193 -4.00 -18.98 21.56
C GLU A 193 -2.61 -18.35 21.52
N VAL A 194 -2.17 -17.89 20.35
CA VAL A 194 -0.89 -17.19 20.18
C VAL A 194 -0.99 -15.69 20.47
N LYS A 195 -2.16 -15.11 20.31
CA LYS A 195 -2.47 -13.71 20.65
C LYS A 195 -2.67 -13.51 22.13
#